data_c6a5d11aec9f2eb161c53706f0f8f789
#
_entry.id   c6a5d11aec9f2eb161c53706f0f8f789
#
_cell.length_a   1.000
_cell.length_b   1.000
_cell.length_c   1.000
_cell.angle_alpha   90.00
_cell.angle_beta   90.00
_cell.angle_gamma   90.00
#
_symmetry.space_group_name_H-M   'P 1'
#
loop_
_entity.id
_entity.type
_entity.pdbx_description
1 polymer ?
#
loop_
_entity_poly.entity_id
_entity_poly.type
_entity_poly.pdbx_seq_one_letter_code
_entity_poly.pdbx_strand_id
1 'polypeptide(L)'
;MSLEPEEIAANFDKFRSLCEKLGDRSETALKMVDSLGEQLALCPASSRKDYHNCMVGGLVEHSLRVLSNAMKLVKTYGWEVPKESLIISCLFHDLGKVGLANDDGTVTDYYIPQESDWHRDKLGELYKYNKDMQYMSTPQRSVHMCQAFGLKLKTDEYLSILLNDGFVLDENKPYCLKTNPLVFAVMTADYISTMQEKVGGVWTP
;
A
#
# COMPACT_ATOMS: atom_id res chain seq x y z
N MET A 1 -6.68 14.00 10.78
CA MET A 1 -5.69 13.66 11.81
C MET A 1 -4.33 13.72 11.14
N SER A 2 -3.28 14.12 11.85
CA SER A 2 -1.88 14.02 11.42
C SER A 2 -1.20 13.00 12.33
N LEU A 3 -0.21 12.28 11.82
CA LEU A 3 0.66 11.48 12.67
C LEU A 3 1.78 12.39 13.19
N GLU A 4 2.20 12.17 14.43
CA GLU A 4 3.38 12.83 14.98
C GLU A 4 4.67 12.17 14.41
N PRO A 5 5.80 12.90 14.32
CA PRO A 5 7.03 12.35 13.75
C PRO A 5 7.49 11.04 14.37
N GLU A 6 7.31 10.88 15.69
CA GLU A 6 7.64 9.67 16.43
C GLU A 6 6.75 8.48 16.04
N GLU A 7 5.47 8.73 15.72
CA GLU A 7 4.54 7.71 15.24
C GLU A 7 4.90 7.26 13.81
N ILE A 8 5.30 8.20 12.94
CA ILE A 8 5.76 7.90 11.58
C ILE A 8 7.01 7.01 11.65
N ALA A 9 7.99 7.38 12.47
CA ALA A 9 9.21 6.59 12.66
C ALA A 9 8.90 5.20 13.20
N ALA A 10 8.07 5.10 14.24
CA ALA A 10 7.68 3.81 14.83
C ALA A 10 6.92 2.91 13.84
N ASN A 11 6.05 3.48 13.00
CA ASN A 11 5.35 2.75 11.94
C ASN A 11 6.33 2.26 10.87
N PHE A 12 7.28 3.08 10.45
CA PHE A 12 8.30 2.67 9.49
C PHE A 12 9.20 1.56 10.03
N ASP A 13 9.66 1.67 11.27
CA ASP A 13 10.44 0.62 11.95
C ASP A 13 9.66 -0.69 12.04
N LYS A 14 8.38 -0.63 12.36
CA LYS A 14 7.50 -1.80 12.39
C LYS A 14 7.33 -2.42 11.00
N PHE A 15 7.13 -1.61 9.97
CA PHE A 15 7.05 -2.07 8.58
C PHE A 15 8.34 -2.78 8.18
N ARG A 16 9.48 -2.17 8.46
CA ARG A 16 10.81 -2.73 8.23
C ARG A 16 11.03 -4.05 8.97
N SER A 17 10.65 -4.13 10.26
CA SER A 17 10.77 -5.36 11.08
C SER A 17 9.91 -6.53 10.56
N LEU A 18 8.82 -6.24 9.86
CA LEU A 18 8.01 -7.26 9.20
C LEU A 18 8.72 -7.81 7.95
N CYS A 19 9.52 -7.02 7.25
CA CYS A 19 10.34 -7.48 6.13
C CYS A 19 11.42 -8.48 6.58
N GLU A 20 11.91 -8.40 7.83
CA GLU A 20 12.83 -9.39 8.41
C GLU A 20 12.24 -10.80 8.51
N LYS A 21 10.91 -10.93 8.44
CA LYS A 21 10.17 -12.20 8.57
C LYS A 21 9.88 -12.88 7.23
N LEU A 22 10.50 -12.43 6.14
CA LEU A 22 10.23 -12.89 4.77
C LEU A 22 11.17 -14.01 4.28
N GLY A 23 11.83 -14.71 5.22
CA GLY A 23 12.71 -15.82 4.88
C GLY A 23 13.83 -15.40 3.91
N ASP A 24 14.03 -16.16 2.85
CA ASP A 24 15.08 -15.91 1.83
C ASP A 24 14.91 -14.57 1.09
N ARG A 25 13.76 -13.95 1.17
CA ARG A 25 13.46 -12.65 0.53
C ARG A 25 13.67 -11.45 1.45
N SER A 26 14.00 -11.71 2.72
CA SER A 26 14.16 -10.67 3.74
C SER A 26 15.21 -9.62 3.35
N GLU A 27 16.40 -10.05 2.92
CA GLU A 27 17.47 -9.14 2.52
C GLU A 27 17.07 -8.22 1.36
N THR A 28 16.40 -8.77 0.34
CA THR A 28 15.93 -8.00 -0.82
C THR A 28 14.84 -7.01 -0.42
N ALA A 29 13.89 -7.43 0.41
CA ALA A 29 12.82 -6.56 0.90
C ALA A 29 13.36 -5.42 1.77
N LEU A 30 14.32 -5.70 2.65
CA LEU A 30 14.99 -4.69 3.48
C LEU A 30 15.77 -3.69 2.62
N LYS A 31 16.55 -4.16 1.64
CA LYS A 31 17.26 -3.27 0.70
C LYS A 31 16.29 -2.33 -0.05
N MET A 32 15.14 -2.84 -0.49
CA MET A 32 14.11 -2.04 -1.13
C MET A 32 13.55 -0.99 -0.18
N VAL A 33 13.13 -1.39 1.02
CA VAL A 33 12.54 -0.49 2.03
C VAL A 33 13.55 0.57 2.46
N ASP A 34 14.80 0.18 2.73
CA ASP A 34 15.88 1.10 3.13
C ASP A 34 16.25 2.08 1.98
N SER A 35 16.24 1.62 0.73
CA SER A 35 16.47 2.47 -0.44
C SER A 35 15.35 3.49 -0.67
N LEU A 36 14.10 3.11 -0.43
CA LEU A 36 12.95 4.02 -0.50
C LEU A 36 12.93 5.02 0.66
N GLY A 37 13.43 4.62 1.83
CA GLY A 37 13.65 5.46 3.00
C GLY A 37 12.52 6.45 3.28
N GLU A 38 12.84 7.75 3.23
CA GLU A 38 11.88 8.84 3.49
C GLU A 38 10.73 8.88 2.48
N GLN A 39 10.96 8.53 1.21
CA GLN A 39 9.88 8.50 0.20
C GLN A 39 8.75 7.55 0.62
N LEU A 40 9.08 6.38 1.15
CA LEU A 40 8.10 5.44 1.69
C LEU A 40 7.54 5.90 3.03
N ALA A 41 8.42 6.31 3.95
CA ALA A 41 8.04 6.68 5.31
C ALA A 41 7.06 7.86 5.36
N LEU A 42 7.21 8.84 4.46
CA LEU A 42 6.41 10.07 4.43
C LEU A 42 5.25 10.01 3.42
N CYS A 43 5.15 8.98 2.59
CA CYS A 43 4.15 8.86 1.55
C CYS A 43 2.72 8.86 2.15
N PRO A 44 1.78 9.66 1.59
CA PRO A 44 0.36 9.57 1.96
C PRO A 44 -0.30 8.35 1.32
N ALA A 45 -1.36 7.82 1.92
CA ALA A 45 -2.15 6.75 1.31
C ALA A 45 -3.13 7.24 0.24
N SER A 46 -3.45 8.54 0.22
CA SER A 46 -4.36 9.14 -0.76
C SER A 46 -4.06 10.61 -1.00
N SER A 47 -4.67 11.20 -2.03
CA SER A 47 -4.42 12.59 -2.45
C SER A 47 -5.37 13.61 -1.82
N ARG A 48 -6.51 13.19 -1.26
CA ARG A 48 -7.58 14.08 -0.79
C ARG A 48 -7.96 13.82 0.66
N LYS A 49 -8.32 14.87 1.39
CA LYS A 49 -8.73 14.84 2.81
C LYS A 49 -9.95 13.96 3.09
N ASP A 50 -10.84 13.81 2.11
CA ASP A 50 -12.05 12.98 2.19
C ASP A 50 -11.78 11.49 1.86
N TYR A 51 -10.57 11.16 1.47
CA TYR A 51 -10.11 9.80 1.28
C TYR A 51 -9.40 9.27 2.53
N HIS A 52 -8.97 8.01 2.51
CA HIS A 52 -8.29 7.38 3.64
C HIS A 52 -6.84 7.89 3.76
N ASN A 53 -6.40 8.13 4.98
CA ASN A 53 -5.00 8.45 5.35
C ASN A 53 -4.29 9.43 4.40
N CYS A 54 -4.97 10.53 4.01
CA CYS A 54 -4.39 11.62 3.23
C CYS A 54 -3.53 12.50 4.14
N MET A 55 -2.41 11.95 4.64
CA MET A 55 -1.48 12.61 5.55
C MET A 55 -0.08 12.05 5.37
N VAL A 56 0.91 12.77 5.83
CA VAL A 56 2.30 12.30 5.85
C VAL A 56 2.41 11.01 6.67
N GLY A 57 3.06 9.98 6.11
CA GLY A 57 3.17 8.66 6.73
C GLY A 57 1.94 7.77 6.59
N GLY A 58 0.90 8.25 5.90
CA GLY A 58 -0.38 7.55 5.79
C GLY A 58 -0.30 6.20 5.07
N LEU A 59 0.59 6.05 4.09
CA LEU A 59 0.75 4.79 3.34
C LEU A 59 1.26 3.65 4.23
N VAL A 60 2.28 3.91 5.02
CA VAL A 60 2.87 2.91 5.92
C VAL A 60 1.86 2.52 6.99
N GLU A 61 1.18 3.48 7.59
CA GLU A 61 0.12 3.24 8.58
C GLU A 61 -1.00 2.39 8.00
N HIS A 62 -1.49 2.72 6.79
CA HIS A 62 -2.48 1.96 6.04
C HIS A 62 -2.05 0.51 5.81
N SER A 63 -0.85 0.30 5.26
CA SER A 63 -0.33 -1.04 4.97
C SER A 63 -0.23 -1.92 6.23
N LEU A 64 0.16 -1.35 7.35
CA LEU A 64 0.18 -2.04 8.65
C LEU A 64 -1.23 -2.40 9.15
N ARG A 65 -2.21 -1.53 8.94
CA ARG A 65 -3.61 -1.76 9.26
C ARG A 65 -4.20 -2.85 8.38
N VAL A 66 -3.92 -2.82 7.07
CA VAL A 66 -4.32 -3.87 6.12
C VAL A 66 -3.78 -5.23 6.57
N LEU A 67 -2.49 -5.32 6.93
CA LEU A 67 -1.92 -6.56 7.45
C LEU A 67 -2.63 -7.02 8.74
N SER A 68 -2.89 -6.12 9.67
CA SER A 68 -3.61 -6.43 10.92
C SER A 68 -5.00 -7.00 10.65
N ASN A 69 -5.76 -6.37 9.75
CA ASN A 69 -7.11 -6.83 9.37
C ASN A 69 -7.06 -8.16 8.61
N ALA A 70 -6.11 -8.32 7.66
CA ALA A 70 -5.92 -9.57 6.92
C ALA A 70 -5.59 -10.75 7.86
N MET A 71 -4.73 -10.53 8.85
CA MET A 71 -4.42 -11.55 9.87
C MET A 71 -5.65 -11.96 10.68
N LYS A 72 -6.53 -11.01 11.04
CA LYS A 72 -7.79 -11.28 11.73
C LYS A 72 -8.73 -12.11 10.85
N LEU A 73 -8.88 -11.75 9.58
CA LEU A 73 -9.71 -12.49 8.62
C LEU A 73 -9.22 -13.92 8.45
N VAL A 74 -7.93 -14.11 8.13
CA VAL A 74 -7.32 -15.43 7.95
C VAL A 74 -7.53 -16.29 9.19
N LYS A 75 -7.31 -15.74 10.39
CA LYS A 75 -7.52 -16.45 11.65
C LYS A 75 -8.98 -16.81 11.89
N THR A 76 -9.90 -15.86 11.67
CA THR A 76 -11.33 -16.02 11.97
C THR A 76 -11.97 -17.08 11.08
N TYR A 77 -11.60 -17.08 9.80
CA TYR A 77 -12.17 -18.02 8.82
C TYR A 77 -11.35 -19.31 8.66
N GLY A 78 -10.22 -19.46 9.36
CA GLY A 78 -9.37 -20.64 9.29
C GLY A 78 -8.74 -20.86 7.92
N TRP A 79 -8.46 -19.79 7.16
CA TRP A 79 -7.86 -19.92 5.84
C TRP A 79 -6.38 -20.30 5.93
N GLU A 80 -5.95 -21.21 5.08
CA GLU A 80 -4.55 -21.61 4.96
C GLU A 80 -3.81 -20.63 4.03
N VAL A 81 -3.24 -19.58 4.60
CA VAL A 81 -2.47 -18.57 3.89
C VAL A 81 -1.05 -18.54 4.46
N PRO A 82 0.01 -18.69 3.63
CA PRO A 82 1.38 -18.59 4.09
C PRO A 82 1.65 -17.21 4.69
N LYS A 83 2.21 -17.16 5.90
CA LYS A 83 2.44 -15.91 6.64
C LYS A 83 3.31 -14.92 5.88
N GLU A 84 4.37 -15.40 5.22
CA GLU A 84 5.25 -14.55 4.40
C GLU A 84 4.48 -13.92 3.25
N SER A 85 3.64 -14.71 2.55
CA SER A 85 2.84 -14.22 1.43
C SER A 85 1.83 -13.17 1.89
N LEU A 86 1.21 -13.37 3.07
CA LEU A 86 0.30 -12.39 3.65
C LEU A 86 1.02 -11.07 3.96
N ILE A 87 2.22 -11.15 4.56
CA ILE A 87 3.04 -9.97 4.88
C ILE A 87 3.42 -9.22 3.60
N ILE A 88 4.02 -9.89 2.62
CA ILE A 88 4.43 -9.27 1.34
C ILE A 88 3.24 -8.59 0.69
N SER A 89 2.14 -9.31 0.53
CA SER A 89 0.96 -8.79 -0.16
C SER A 89 0.39 -7.56 0.53
N CYS A 90 0.23 -7.59 1.86
CA CYS A 90 -0.31 -6.45 2.60
C CYS A 90 0.64 -5.26 2.67
N LEU A 91 1.95 -5.49 2.81
CA LEU A 91 2.89 -4.38 2.91
C LEU A 91 3.11 -3.67 1.56
N PHE A 92 3.04 -4.40 0.46
CA PHE A 92 3.42 -3.89 -0.85
C PHE A 92 2.26 -3.72 -1.83
N HIS A 93 0.99 -3.98 -1.43
CA HIS A 93 -0.15 -3.83 -2.34
C HIS A 93 -0.25 -2.43 -2.95
N ASP A 94 0.04 -1.42 -2.16
CA ASP A 94 -0.04 -0.01 -2.51
C ASP A 94 1.33 0.68 -2.68
N LEU A 95 2.42 -0.08 -2.79
CA LEU A 95 3.79 0.45 -2.91
C LEU A 95 3.93 1.41 -4.11
N GLY A 96 3.15 1.20 -5.16
CA GLY A 96 3.10 2.09 -6.32
C GLY A 96 2.61 3.52 -6.04
N LYS A 97 2.10 3.80 -4.83
CA LYS A 97 1.79 5.16 -4.36
C LYS A 97 3.05 5.95 -4.00
N VAL A 98 4.15 5.29 -3.67
CA VAL A 98 5.46 5.95 -3.48
C VAL A 98 5.93 6.56 -4.80
N GLY A 99 5.86 5.78 -5.89
CA GLY A 99 6.33 6.28 -7.17
C GLY A 99 6.57 5.19 -8.21
N LEU A 100 7.48 5.49 -9.12
CA LEU A 100 7.92 4.60 -10.20
C LEU A 100 9.45 4.47 -10.15
N ALA A 101 9.94 3.22 -10.07
CA ALA A 101 11.35 2.93 -10.20
C ALA A 101 11.81 3.14 -11.65
N ASN A 102 12.91 3.87 -11.82
CA ASN A 102 13.56 4.14 -13.09
C ASN A 102 14.70 3.15 -13.34
N ASP A 103 15.13 3.04 -14.60
CA ASP A 103 16.23 2.15 -15.01
C ASP A 103 17.58 2.51 -14.35
N ASP A 104 17.76 3.75 -13.91
CA ASP A 104 18.95 4.22 -13.21
C ASP A 104 18.95 3.94 -11.69
N GLY A 105 17.89 3.29 -11.18
CA GLY A 105 17.73 2.95 -9.77
C GLY A 105 17.12 4.06 -8.91
N THR A 106 16.80 5.21 -9.49
CA THR A 106 16.05 6.27 -8.79
C THR A 106 14.56 5.96 -8.76
N VAL A 107 13.80 6.67 -7.91
CA VAL A 107 12.35 6.55 -7.86
C VAL A 107 11.73 7.94 -8.06
N THR A 108 10.87 8.06 -9.07
CA THR A 108 10.10 9.28 -9.33
C THR A 108 8.85 9.27 -8.48
N ASP A 109 8.62 10.30 -7.67
CA ASP A 109 7.47 10.42 -6.79
C ASP A 109 6.15 10.43 -7.55
N TYR A 110 5.16 9.65 -7.08
CA TYR A 110 3.81 9.67 -7.62
C TYR A 110 2.97 10.83 -7.07
N TYR A 111 3.03 11.06 -5.76
CA TYR A 111 2.37 12.18 -5.13
C TYR A 111 3.32 13.36 -5.01
N ILE A 112 2.90 14.50 -5.54
CA ILE A 112 3.58 15.78 -5.35
C ILE A 112 2.63 16.76 -4.66
N PRO A 113 3.14 17.68 -3.80
CA PRO A 113 2.30 18.63 -3.07
C PRO A 113 1.40 19.43 -4.00
N GLN A 114 0.15 19.65 -3.59
CA GLN A 114 -0.76 20.54 -4.30
C GLN A 114 -0.40 22.00 -4.02
N GLU A 115 -0.04 22.75 -5.07
CA GLU A 115 0.33 24.16 -4.97
C GLU A 115 -0.87 25.11 -4.97
N SER A 116 -1.99 24.69 -5.57
CA SER A 116 -3.17 25.52 -5.70
C SER A 116 -3.97 25.58 -4.39
N ASP A 117 -4.08 26.78 -3.80
CA ASP A 117 -4.90 27.02 -2.61
C ASP A 117 -6.36 26.65 -2.83
N TRP A 118 -6.91 26.94 -4.03
CA TRP A 118 -8.26 26.58 -4.37
C TRP A 118 -8.53 25.07 -4.30
N HIS A 119 -7.60 24.25 -4.87
CA HIS A 119 -7.73 22.80 -4.83
C HIS A 119 -7.61 22.27 -3.39
N ARG A 120 -6.68 22.84 -2.59
CA ARG A 120 -6.53 22.46 -1.18
C ARG A 120 -7.75 22.78 -0.35
N ASP A 121 -8.29 24.03 -0.50
CA ASP A 121 -9.34 24.55 0.38
C ASP A 121 -10.74 24.13 -0.06
N LYS A 122 -11.00 24.04 -1.36
CA LYS A 122 -12.33 23.73 -1.89
C LYS A 122 -12.53 22.27 -2.22
N LEU A 123 -11.48 21.59 -2.70
CA LEU A 123 -11.54 20.17 -3.08
C LEU A 123 -10.88 19.22 -2.07
N GLY A 124 -10.21 19.76 -1.06
CA GLY A 124 -9.48 18.95 -0.08
C GLY A 124 -8.29 18.21 -0.66
N GLU A 125 -7.82 18.57 -1.86
CA GLU A 125 -6.67 17.98 -2.52
C GLU A 125 -5.37 18.47 -1.90
N LEU A 126 -4.69 17.62 -1.12
CA LEU A 126 -3.38 17.95 -0.53
C LEU A 126 -2.22 17.57 -1.45
N TYR A 127 -2.44 16.59 -2.29
CA TYR A 127 -1.45 16.08 -3.24
C TYR A 127 -2.07 15.98 -4.64
N LYS A 128 -1.26 16.18 -5.66
CA LYS A 128 -1.59 15.93 -7.07
C LYS A 128 -0.74 14.78 -7.60
N TYR A 129 -1.21 14.13 -8.65
CA TYR A 129 -0.45 13.08 -9.33
C TYR A 129 0.63 13.69 -10.21
N ASN A 130 1.83 13.09 -10.19
CA ASN A 130 2.92 13.49 -11.06
C ASN A 130 2.61 13.04 -12.50
N LYS A 131 2.35 14.03 -13.38
CA LYS A 131 1.98 13.78 -14.78
C LYS A 131 3.17 13.47 -15.69
N ASP A 132 4.40 13.68 -15.19
CA ASP A 132 5.63 13.41 -15.94
C ASP A 132 6.04 11.93 -15.85
N MET A 133 5.33 11.14 -15.06
CA MET A 133 5.53 9.69 -14.95
C MET A 133 4.87 8.94 -16.09
N GLN A 134 5.50 7.83 -16.50
CA GLN A 134 4.84 6.82 -17.35
C GLN A 134 3.54 6.37 -16.67
N TYR A 135 2.43 6.39 -17.42
CA TYR A 135 1.13 5.98 -16.88
C TYR A 135 1.10 4.48 -16.56
N MET A 136 0.78 4.19 -15.32
CA MET A 136 0.50 2.85 -14.77
C MET A 136 -0.53 2.98 -13.66
N SER A 137 -1.37 1.97 -13.46
CA SER A 137 -2.22 1.90 -12.26
C SER A 137 -1.36 1.69 -11.00
N THR A 138 -1.88 2.02 -9.84
CA THR A 138 -1.15 1.80 -8.56
C THR A 138 -0.75 0.33 -8.37
N PRO A 139 -1.63 -0.67 -8.58
CA PRO A 139 -1.23 -2.07 -8.48
C PRO A 139 -0.12 -2.46 -9.47
N GLN A 140 -0.19 -1.97 -10.72
CA GLN A 140 0.86 -2.23 -11.71
C GLN A 140 2.21 -1.64 -11.28
N ARG A 141 2.22 -0.39 -10.75
CA ARG A 141 3.45 0.20 -10.20
C ARG A 141 3.96 -0.57 -8.99
N SER A 142 3.07 -1.04 -8.10
CA SER A 142 3.46 -1.84 -6.93
C SER A 142 4.22 -3.10 -7.33
N VAL A 143 3.70 -3.84 -8.31
CA VAL A 143 4.36 -5.03 -8.85
C VAL A 143 5.68 -4.65 -9.56
N HIS A 144 5.68 -3.58 -10.36
CA HIS A 144 6.88 -3.09 -11.04
C HIS A 144 7.97 -2.69 -10.03
N MET A 145 7.61 -1.99 -8.95
CA MET A 145 8.55 -1.64 -7.87
C MET A 145 9.18 -2.89 -7.25
N CYS A 146 8.38 -3.89 -6.88
CA CYS A 146 8.90 -5.16 -6.37
C CYS A 146 9.89 -5.79 -7.35
N GLN A 147 9.55 -5.84 -8.64
CA GLN A 147 10.41 -6.39 -9.69
C GLN A 147 11.70 -5.59 -9.87
N ALA A 148 11.63 -4.26 -9.94
CA ALA A 148 12.78 -3.38 -10.14
C ALA A 148 13.82 -3.51 -9.03
N PHE A 149 13.37 -3.70 -7.79
CA PHE A 149 14.25 -3.97 -6.64
C PHE A 149 14.64 -5.45 -6.47
N GLY A 150 14.22 -6.32 -7.39
CA GLY A 150 14.56 -7.74 -7.36
C GLY A 150 13.76 -8.58 -6.36
N LEU A 151 12.69 -8.04 -5.77
CA LEU A 151 11.81 -8.79 -4.87
C LEU A 151 10.94 -9.75 -5.67
N LYS A 152 11.27 -11.03 -5.63
CA LYS A 152 10.54 -12.07 -6.36
C LYS A 152 9.20 -12.36 -5.69
N LEU A 153 8.10 -12.10 -6.40
CA LEU A 153 6.75 -12.44 -5.98
C LEU A 153 6.37 -13.86 -6.44
N LYS A 154 5.66 -14.60 -5.58
CA LYS A 154 4.96 -15.82 -5.97
C LYS A 154 3.71 -15.43 -6.77
N THR A 155 3.13 -16.35 -7.55
CA THR A 155 1.94 -16.07 -8.37
C THR A 155 0.79 -15.51 -7.55
N ASP A 156 0.51 -16.08 -6.38
CA ASP A 156 -0.59 -15.61 -5.52
C ASP A 156 -0.32 -14.24 -4.91
N GLU A 157 0.92 -13.92 -4.59
CA GLU A 157 1.35 -12.59 -4.10
C GLU A 157 1.22 -11.53 -5.19
N TYR A 158 1.67 -11.88 -6.42
CA TYR A 158 1.50 -11.04 -7.61
C TYR A 158 0.03 -10.70 -7.84
N LEU A 159 -0.83 -11.74 -7.86
CA LEU A 159 -2.27 -11.56 -8.05
C LEU A 159 -2.90 -10.76 -6.91
N SER A 160 -2.47 -10.96 -5.67
CA SER A 160 -3.04 -10.25 -4.53
C SER A 160 -2.70 -8.76 -4.55
N ILE A 161 -1.51 -8.39 -5.02
CA ILE A 161 -1.13 -6.99 -5.23
C ILE A 161 -1.88 -6.42 -6.44
N LEU A 162 -1.95 -7.15 -7.55
CA LEU A 162 -2.57 -6.66 -8.78
C LEU A 162 -4.09 -6.46 -8.65
N LEU A 163 -4.77 -7.28 -7.85
CA LEU A 163 -6.22 -7.29 -7.69
C LEU A 163 -6.71 -6.65 -6.39
N ASN A 164 -5.85 -5.93 -5.65
CA ASN A 164 -6.22 -5.38 -4.33
C ASN A 164 -7.42 -4.42 -4.39
N ASP A 165 -7.58 -3.63 -5.45
CA ASP A 165 -8.75 -2.75 -5.67
C ASP A 165 -10.06 -3.54 -5.87
N GLY A 166 -9.98 -4.86 -6.05
CA GLY A 166 -11.11 -5.76 -6.05
C GLY A 166 -12.22 -5.35 -7.01
N PHE A 167 -13.45 -5.40 -6.50
CA PHE A 167 -14.66 -5.09 -7.28
C PHE A 167 -14.85 -3.62 -7.62
N VAL A 168 -14.02 -2.71 -7.13
CA VAL A 168 -14.07 -1.29 -7.51
C VAL A 168 -13.69 -1.10 -8.97
N LEU A 169 -12.74 -1.91 -9.46
CA LEU A 169 -12.33 -1.89 -10.87
C LEU A 169 -13.10 -2.94 -11.66
N ASP A 170 -13.76 -2.52 -12.74
CA ASP A 170 -14.56 -3.41 -13.60
C ASP A 170 -13.72 -4.53 -14.21
N GLU A 171 -12.48 -4.25 -14.57
CA GLU A 171 -11.52 -5.21 -15.09
C GLU A 171 -11.15 -6.33 -14.10
N ASN A 172 -11.24 -6.07 -12.80
CA ASN A 172 -10.92 -7.06 -11.77
C ASN A 172 -12.09 -8.01 -11.47
N LYS A 173 -13.34 -7.59 -11.73
CA LYS A 173 -14.55 -8.33 -11.37
C LYS A 173 -14.54 -9.80 -11.80
N PRO A 174 -14.16 -10.17 -13.05
CA PRO A 174 -14.14 -11.58 -13.47
C PRO A 174 -13.16 -12.45 -12.68
N TYR A 175 -12.09 -11.84 -12.15
CA TYR A 175 -11.02 -12.54 -11.44
C TYR A 175 -11.32 -12.66 -9.94
N CYS A 176 -11.90 -11.63 -9.33
CA CYS A 176 -12.19 -11.59 -7.90
C CYS A 176 -13.13 -12.73 -7.44
N LEU A 177 -14.03 -13.19 -8.31
CA LEU A 177 -14.93 -14.34 -8.03
C LEU A 177 -14.24 -15.71 -8.11
N LYS A 178 -13.02 -15.79 -8.65
CA LYS A 178 -12.26 -17.03 -8.87
C LYS A 178 -10.90 -17.00 -8.14
N THR A 179 -10.77 -16.12 -7.17
CA THR A 179 -9.51 -15.89 -6.50
C THR A 179 -9.23 -16.88 -5.38
N ASN A 180 -8.00 -16.90 -4.88
CA ASN A 180 -7.57 -17.71 -3.76
C ASN A 180 -7.73 -16.95 -2.42
N PRO A 181 -7.60 -17.63 -1.26
CA PRO A 181 -7.76 -17.00 0.06
C PRO A 181 -6.83 -15.83 0.32
N LEU A 182 -5.60 -15.82 -0.20
CA LEU A 182 -4.65 -14.70 -0.02
C LEU A 182 -5.17 -13.43 -0.68
N VAL A 183 -5.55 -13.51 -1.95
CA VAL A 183 -6.10 -12.36 -2.71
C VAL A 183 -7.35 -11.83 -2.02
N PHE A 184 -8.26 -12.73 -1.62
CA PHE A 184 -9.51 -12.34 -0.97
C PHE A 184 -9.27 -11.70 0.41
N ALA A 185 -8.30 -12.20 1.18
CA ALA A 185 -7.94 -11.64 2.47
C ALA A 185 -7.37 -10.22 2.33
N VAL A 186 -6.45 -10.00 1.38
CA VAL A 186 -5.83 -8.68 1.17
C VAL A 186 -6.87 -7.68 0.67
N MET A 187 -7.61 -8.01 -0.38
CA MET A 187 -8.68 -7.17 -0.93
C MET A 187 -9.72 -6.77 0.14
N THR A 188 -10.20 -7.73 0.94
CA THR A 188 -11.20 -7.47 1.98
C THR A 188 -10.60 -6.64 3.12
N ALA A 189 -9.36 -6.92 3.51
CA ALA A 189 -8.66 -6.18 4.56
C ALA A 189 -8.40 -4.73 4.16
N ASP A 190 -8.06 -4.48 2.90
CA ASP A 190 -7.90 -3.13 2.35
C ASP A 190 -9.21 -2.35 2.41
N TYR A 191 -10.32 -2.94 1.97
CA TYR A 191 -11.66 -2.34 2.12
C TYR A 191 -11.99 -1.98 3.55
N ILE A 192 -11.79 -2.91 4.49
CA ILE A 192 -12.04 -2.67 5.92
C ILE A 192 -11.17 -1.52 6.42
N SER A 193 -9.87 -1.52 6.07
CA SER A 193 -8.92 -0.50 6.51
C SER A 193 -9.29 0.88 5.97
N THR A 194 -9.59 0.98 4.68
CA THR A 194 -10.07 2.21 4.02
C THR A 194 -11.30 2.79 4.72
N MET A 195 -12.26 1.94 5.11
CA MET A 195 -13.46 2.40 5.82
C MET A 195 -13.17 2.85 7.26
N GLN A 196 -12.20 2.23 7.93
CA GLN A 196 -11.75 2.62 9.27
C GLN A 196 -11.00 3.95 9.28
N GLU A 197 -10.28 4.26 8.18
CA GLU A 197 -9.38 5.41 8.06
C GLU A 197 -10.07 6.66 7.52
N LYS A 198 -11.23 6.54 6.90
CA LYS A 198 -11.99 7.69 6.41
C LYS A 198 -12.44 8.59 7.56
N VAL A 199 -12.21 9.89 7.40
CA VAL A 199 -12.66 10.90 8.36
C VAL A 199 -14.19 10.85 8.46
N GLY A 200 -14.71 10.63 9.68
CA GLY A 200 -16.15 10.45 9.92
C GLY A 200 -16.68 9.08 9.51
N GLY A 201 -15.80 8.12 9.27
CA GLY A 201 -16.17 6.73 8.95
C GLY A 201 -17.01 6.09 10.05
N VAL A 202 -18.09 5.43 9.64
CA VAL A 202 -19.08 4.75 10.53
C VAL A 202 -18.46 3.55 11.27
N TRP A 203 -17.20 3.21 11.00
CA TRP A 203 -16.52 1.96 11.40
C TRP A 203 -15.43 2.15 12.47
N THR A 204 -15.36 3.33 13.10
CA THR A 204 -14.56 3.48 14.31
C THR A 204 -15.21 2.68 15.43
N PRO A 205 -14.47 1.77 16.12
CA PRO A 205 -15.00 1.02 17.26
C PRO A 205 -15.39 1.95 18.41
#